data_baa468548751b22587fb12a41f6c838a
#
_entry.id   baa468548751b22587fb12a41f6c838a
#
_cell.length_a   1.000
_cell.length_b   1.000
_cell.length_c   1.000
_cell.angle_alpha   90.00
_cell.angle_beta   90.00
_cell.angle_gamma   90.00
#
_symmetry.space_group_name_H-M   'P 1'
#
loop_
_entity.id
_entity.type
_entity.pdbx_description
1 polymer ?
#
loop_
_entity_poly.entity_id
_entity_poly.type
_entity_poly.pdbx_seq_one_letter_code
_entity_poly.pdbx_strand_id
1 'polypeptide(L)'
;MKQYFEKMDPLGKPLSAKQVESMRENCAKIEEIMKTIDAEVERIRNVGVPLQTLHDRGEMSVWERIEYLVDPGTFCPLHSIFDPENEESGSTGVVDGLARIRGKWCVLIGFNNKWMAGAWIAGQPDNNLRVTDIAKLLHLPLVWLVNCSGVKLPEQEKMYANRRGQGTCFFRHAELEQ
;
A
#
# COMPACT_ATOMS: atom_id res chain seq x y z
N MET A 1 -42.56 1.74 -6.70
CA MET A 1 -42.95 1.87 -5.27
C MET A 1 -41.81 2.58 -4.56
N LYS A 2 -41.99 3.82 -4.06
CA LYS A 2 -40.95 4.49 -3.24
C LYS A 2 -41.01 3.83 -1.86
N GLN A 3 -39.91 3.21 -1.45
CA GLN A 3 -39.75 2.74 -0.07
C GLN A 3 -39.73 3.97 0.85
N TYR A 4 -40.70 4.07 1.73
CA TYR A 4 -40.75 5.08 2.77
C TYR A 4 -40.08 4.47 4.02
N PHE A 5 -38.97 5.03 4.42
CA PHE A 5 -38.36 4.73 5.72
C PHE A 5 -38.85 5.76 6.73
N GLU A 6 -39.46 5.29 7.82
CA GLU A 6 -39.75 6.17 8.94
C GLU A 6 -38.49 6.89 9.42
N LYS A 7 -38.60 8.18 9.66
CA LYS A 7 -37.52 8.98 10.19
C LYS A 7 -37.25 8.53 11.62
N MET A 8 -36.20 7.79 11.83
CA MET A 8 -35.79 7.35 13.16
C MET A 8 -35.31 8.55 13.97
N ASP A 9 -35.64 8.59 15.25
CA ASP A 9 -35.07 9.56 16.18
C ASP A 9 -33.56 9.36 16.28
N PRO A 10 -32.77 10.44 16.45
CA PRO A 10 -31.31 10.35 16.56
C PRO A 10 -30.94 9.42 17.72
N LEU A 11 -30.12 8.43 17.44
CA LEU A 11 -29.55 7.56 18.48
C LEU A 11 -28.56 8.35 19.31
N GLY A 12 -28.81 8.47 20.61
CA GLY A 12 -27.91 9.11 21.58
C GLY A 12 -28.39 10.47 22.07
N LYS A 13 -27.62 11.04 23.00
CA LYS A 13 -27.85 12.36 23.57
C LYS A 13 -26.81 13.34 23.02
N PRO A 14 -27.11 14.64 22.90
CA PRO A 14 -26.10 15.67 22.60
C PRO A 14 -24.94 15.59 23.58
N LEU A 15 -23.73 15.79 23.07
CA LEU A 15 -22.52 15.80 23.89
C LEU A 15 -22.56 16.97 24.88
N SER A 16 -22.13 16.73 26.10
CA SER A 16 -21.89 17.81 27.08
C SER A 16 -20.71 18.71 26.65
N ALA A 17 -20.66 19.94 27.14
CA ALA A 17 -19.56 20.86 26.86
C ALA A 17 -18.19 20.25 27.19
N LYS A 18 -18.09 19.51 28.30
CA LYS A 18 -16.85 18.81 28.69
C LYS A 18 -16.45 17.73 27.70
N GLN A 19 -17.40 16.98 27.15
CA GLN A 19 -17.13 15.98 26.13
C GLN A 19 -16.69 16.61 24.80
N VAL A 20 -17.30 17.73 24.42
CA VAL A 20 -16.90 18.50 23.23
C VAL A 20 -15.48 19.02 23.37
N GLU A 21 -15.11 19.55 24.52
CA GLU A 21 -13.74 20.05 24.79
C GLU A 21 -12.72 18.90 24.75
N SER A 22 -12.99 17.80 25.44
CA SER A 22 -12.14 16.60 25.38
C SER A 22 -11.99 16.06 23.96
N MET A 23 -13.04 16.11 23.14
CA MET A 23 -13.00 15.73 21.75
C MET A 23 -12.06 16.65 20.95
N ARG A 24 -12.13 17.96 21.15
CA ARG A 24 -11.22 18.94 20.51
C ARG A 24 -9.77 18.69 20.87
N GLU A 25 -9.48 18.46 22.15
CA GLU A 25 -8.13 18.12 22.60
C GLU A 25 -7.61 16.84 21.96
N ASN A 26 -8.47 15.81 21.86
CA ASN A 26 -8.10 14.56 21.22
C ASN A 26 -7.90 14.72 19.69
N CYS A 27 -8.72 15.52 19.02
CA CYS A 27 -8.51 15.85 17.62
C CYS A 27 -7.16 16.52 17.38
N ALA A 28 -6.79 17.51 18.22
CA ALA A 28 -5.50 18.17 18.10
C ALA A 28 -4.32 17.20 18.27
N LYS A 29 -4.41 16.25 19.21
CA LYS A 29 -3.38 15.19 19.39
C LYS A 29 -3.31 14.26 18.18
N ILE A 30 -4.46 13.89 17.61
CA ILE A 30 -4.51 13.06 16.40
C ILE A 30 -3.88 13.79 15.22
N GLU A 31 -4.15 15.09 15.05
CA GLU A 31 -3.55 15.91 14.00
C GLU A 31 -2.01 15.97 14.11
N GLU A 32 -1.49 16.03 15.33
CA GLU A 32 -0.04 15.98 15.57
C GLU A 32 0.57 14.63 15.19
N ILE A 33 -0.10 13.53 15.56
CA ILE A 33 0.30 12.17 15.17
C ILE A 33 0.27 12.01 13.64
N MET A 34 -0.80 12.51 13.00
CA MET A 34 -0.92 12.46 11.54
C MET A 34 0.23 13.17 10.84
N LYS A 35 0.65 14.34 11.31
CA LYS A 35 1.82 15.05 10.77
C LYS A 35 3.09 14.20 10.85
N THR A 36 3.28 13.47 11.94
CA THR A 36 4.42 12.56 12.12
C THR A 36 4.36 11.41 11.12
N ILE A 37 3.18 10.83 10.91
CA ILE A 37 2.97 9.76 9.92
C ILE A 37 3.23 10.28 8.51
N ASP A 38 2.69 11.44 8.16
CA ASP A 38 2.87 12.04 6.83
C ASP A 38 4.35 12.33 6.54
N ALA A 39 5.08 12.83 7.54
CA ALA A 39 6.51 13.07 7.42
C ALA A 39 7.30 11.76 7.20
N GLU A 40 6.93 10.68 7.87
CA GLU A 40 7.56 9.37 7.69
C GLU A 40 7.23 8.77 6.32
N VAL A 41 6.00 8.88 5.86
CA VAL A 41 5.61 8.45 4.51
C VAL A 41 6.43 9.19 3.45
N GLU A 42 6.61 10.49 3.60
CA GLU A 42 7.41 11.29 2.67
C GLU A 42 8.90 10.89 2.74
N ARG A 43 9.43 10.65 3.92
CA ARG A 43 10.79 10.13 4.10
C ARG A 43 10.98 8.82 3.33
N ILE A 44 10.08 7.86 3.50
CA ILE A 44 10.14 6.54 2.86
C ILE A 44 10.06 6.68 1.32
N ARG A 45 9.22 7.55 0.81
CA ARG A 45 9.14 7.82 -0.64
C ARG A 45 10.45 8.31 -1.23
N ASN A 46 11.25 9.03 -0.43
CA ASN A 46 12.51 9.62 -0.86
C ASN A 46 13.73 8.74 -0.60
N VAL A 47 13.59 7.63 0.14
CA VAL A 47 14.68 6.68 0.39
C VAL A 47 15.18 6.03 -0.91
N GLY A 48 16.48 5.75 -0.95
CA GLY A 48 17.15 5.08 -2.05
C GLY A 48 17.85 6.04 -3.01
N VAL A 49 18.00 5.64 -4.26
CA VAL A 49 18.68 6.47 -5.26
C VAL A 49 17.86 7.72 -5.59
N PRO A 50 18.52 8.86 -5.87
CA PRO A 50 17.85 10.05 -6.34
C PRO A 50 17.01 9.77 -7.60
N LEU A 51 15.85 10.41 -7.72
CA LEU A 51 14.98 10.24 -8.89
C LEU A 51 15.69 10.53 -10.21
N GLN A 52 16.54 11.55 -10.22
CA GLN A 52 17.37 11.88 -11.41
C GLN A 52 18.24 10.72 -11.86
N THR A 53 18.78 9.91 -10.93
CA THR A 53 19.57 8.74 -11.27
C THR A 53 18.77 7.68 -12.04
N LEU A 54 17.48 7.53 -11.72
CA LEU A 54 16.58 6.65 -12.50
C LEU A 54 16.33 7.24 -13.89
N HIS A 55 16.03 8.53 -13.97
CA HIS A 55 15.80 9.21 -15.24
C HIS A 55 17.00 9.16 -16.17
N ASP A 56 18.22 9.32 -15.65
CA ASP A 56 19.46 9.20 -16.42
C ASP A 56 19.66 7.80 -17.01
N ARG A 57 19.03 6.77 -16.41
CA ARG A 57 18.99 5.40 -16.92
C ARG A 57 17.80 5.12 -17.84
N GLY A 58 16.95 6.11 -18.10
CA GLY A 58 15.70 5.93 -18.83
C GLY A 58 14.61 5.18 -18.06
N GLU A 59 14.70 5.17 -16.74
CA GLU A 59 13.74 4.48 -15.86
C GLU A 59 12.82 5.48 -15.15
N MET A 60 11.60 5.07 -14.89
CA MET A 60 10.66 5.76 -14.02
C MET A 60 10.66 5.12 -12.63
N SER A 61 10.47 5.91 -11.59
CA SER A 61 10.19 5.37 -10.24
C SER A 61 8.85 4.64 -10.21
N VAL A 62 8.63 3.81 -9.19
CA VAL A 62 7.35 3.12 -9.00
C VAL A 62 6.17 4.10 -8.91
N TRP A 63 6.38 5.25 -8.25
CA TRP A 63 5.33 6.28 -8.10
C TRP A 63 4.95 6.91 -9.44
N GLU A 64 5.93 7.30 -10.25
CA GLU A 64 5.70 7.82 -11.61
C GLU A 64 5.01 6.79 -12.50
N ARG A 65 5.40 5.52 -12.40
CA ARG A 65 4.77 4.43 -13.16
C ARG A 65 3.31 4.23 -12.77
N ILE A 66 2.99 4.33 -11.47
CA ILE A 66 1.61 4.27 -10.97
C ILE A 66 0.83 5.47 -11.52
N GLU A 67 1.32 6.68 -11.34
CA GLU A 67 0.65 7.91 -11.82
C GLU A 67 0.41 7.89 -13.32
N TYR A 68 1.36 7.37 -14.10
CA TYR A 68 1.24 7.25 -15.54
C TYR A 68 0.19 6.22 -15.99
N LEU A 69 0.04 5.13 -15.23
CA LEU A 69 -0.81 4.00 -15.60
C LEU A 69 -2.27 4.19 -15.19
N VAL A 70 -2.52 4.77 -14.02
CA VAL A 70 -3.85 4.80 -13.42
C VAL A 70 -4.65 6.05 -13.81
N ASP A 71 -5.95 5.94 -13.73
CA ASP A 71 -6.83 7.10 -13.89
C ASP A 71 -6.55 8.12 -12.76
N PRO A 72 -6.44 9.43 -13.08
CA PRO A 72 -6.05 10.45 -12.10
C PRO A 72 -6.88 10.40 -10.81
N GLY A 73 -6.20 10.44 -9.66
CA GLY A 73 -6.81 10.50 -8.35
C GLY A 73 -7.51 9.20 -7.88
N THR A 74 -7.29 8.09 -8.58
CA THR A 74 -7.95 6.81 -8.22
C THR A 74 -7.07 5.85 -7.43
N PHE A 75 -5.77 6.11 -7.31
CA PHE A 75 -4.88 5.24 -6.54
C PHE A 75 -5.16 5.38 -5.04
N CYS A 76 -5.53 4.25 -4.43
CA CYS A 76 -5.77 4.12 -2.99
C CYS A 76 -4.80 3.07 -2.43
N PRO A 77 -3.75 3.46 -1.70
CA PRO A 77 -2.86 2.53 -1.03
C PRO A 77 -3.64 1.63 -0.06
N LEU A 78 -3.41 0.31 -0.11
CA LEU A 78 -4.09 -0.66 0.75
C LEU A 78 -3.34 -0.92 2.04
N HIS A 79 -2.03 -0.79 2.02
CA HIS A 79 -1.17 -1.05 3.15
C HIS A 79 -0.16 0.08 3.33
N SER A 80 0.33 0.21 4.56
CA SER A 80 1.49 1.06 4.81
C SER A 80 2.71 0.48 4.09
N ILE A 81 3.48 1.35 3.46
CA ILE A 81 4.80 1.00 2.94
C ILE A 81 5.84 0.93 4.07
N PHE A 82 5.45 1.26 5.30
CA PHE A 82 6.31 1.28 6.47
C PHE A 82 6.61 -0.13 6.99
N ASP A 83 7.88 -0.40 7.21
CA ASP A 83 8.38 -1.61 7.84
C ASP A 83 9.39 -1.24 8.93
N PRO A 84 9.00 -1.32 10.22
CA PRO A 84 9.88 -0.96 11.33
C PRO A 84 11.07 -1.92 11.51
N GLU A 85 10.99 -3.13 10.96
CA GLU A 85 12.10 -4.09 11.01
C GLU A 85 13.18 -3.80 9.96
N ASN A 86 12.87 -2.97 8.96
CA ASN A 86 13.82 -2.50 7.97
C ASN A 86 14.36 -1.12 8.34
N GLU A 87 15.36 -1.09 9.21
CA GLU A 87 15.95 0.13 9.74
C GLU A 87 16.55 1.04 8.64
N GLU A 88 17.08 0.45 7.56
CA GLU A 88 17.73 1.20 6.49
C GLU A 88 16.74 2.03 5.67
N SER A 89 15.67 1.42 5.21
CA SER A 89 14.69 2.09 4.36
C SER A 89 13.40 2.46 5.08
N GLY A 90 13.09 1.77 6.17
CA GLY A 90 11.78 1.84 6.83
C GLY A 90 10.63 1.35 5.97
N SER A 91 10.92 0.63 4.90
CA SER A 91 9.94 0.28 3.85
C SER A 91 9.90 -1.21 3.55
N THR A 92 8.71 -1.71 3.24
CA THR A 92 8.49 -3.06 2.70
C THR A 92 9.04 -3.25 1.28
N GLY A 93 9.47 -2.18 0.62
CA GLY A 93 9.99 -2.23 -0.75
C GLY A 93 8.92 -2.40 -1.85
N VAL A 94 7.64 -2.51 -1.49
CA VAL A 94 6.51 -2.52 -2.43
C VAL A 94 5.53 -1.40 -2.15
N VAL A 95 4.86 -0.95 -3.20
CA VAL A 95 3.73 -0.02 -3.15
C VAL A 95 2.54 -0.74 -3.75
N ASP A 96 1.52 -0.94 -2.97
CA ASP A 96 0.33 -1.66 -3.41
C ASP A 96 -0.95 -0.87 -3.14
N GLY A 97 -1.99 -1.16 -3.91
CA GLY A 97 -3.23 -0.42 -3.79
C GLY A 97 -4.33 -0.87 -4.74
N LEU A 98 -5.48 -0.27 -4.55
CA LEU A 98 -6.55 -0.25 -5.54
C LEU A 98 -6.38 0.94 -6.47
N ALA A 99 -6.67 0.74 -7.74
CA ALA A 99 -6.63 1.79 -8.73
C ALA A 99 -7.65 1.55 -9.83
N ARG A 100 -7.94 2.58 -10.62
CA ARG A 100 -8.68 2.43 -11.88
C ARG A 100 -7.72 2.57 -13.05
N ILE A 101 -7.89 1.71 -14.04
CA ILE A 101 -7.21 1.79 -15.33
C ILE A 101 -8.30 1.78 -16.41
N ARG A 102 -8.43 2.90 -17.13
CA ARG A 102 -9.51 3.10 -18.11
C ARG A 102 -10.91 2.81 -17.54
N GLY A 103 -11.17 3.33 -16.34
CA GLY A 103 -12.44 3.19 -15.64
C GLY A 103 -12.69 1.84 -14.96
N LYS A 104 -11.81 0.85 -15.10
CA LYS A 104 -11.95 -0.47 -14.47
C LYS A 104 -11.09 -0.58 -13.23
N TRP A 105 -11.67 -1.03 -12.14
CA TRP A 105 -10.93 -1.29 -10.91
C TRP A 105 -9.98 -2.47 -11.06
N CYS A 106 -8.81 -2.32 -10.50
CA CYS A 106 -7.79 -3.36 -10.40
C CYS A 106 -7.04 -3.24 -9.07
N VAL A 107 -6.37 -4.31 -8.71
CA VAL A 107 -5.36 -4.33 -7.64
C VAL A 107 -4.00 -4.16 -8.30
N LEU A 108 -3.15 -3.32 -7.70
CA LEU A 108 -1.83 -2.99 -8.23
C LEU A 108 -0.76 -3.29 -7.20
N ILE A 109 0.34 -3.90 -7.63
CA ILE A 109 1.57 -4.10 -6.86
C ILE A 109 2.74 -3.53 -7.67
N GLY A 110 3.47 -2.60 -7.09
CA GLY A 110 4.65 -2.00 -7.71
C GLY A 110 5.91 -2.17 -6.84
N PHE A 111 7.00 -2.59 -7.44
CA PHE A 111 8.30 -2.67 -6.77
C PHE A 111 8.98 -1.31 -6.75
N ASN A 112 9.47 -0.89 -5.56
CA ASN A 112 10.18 0.37 -5.40
C ASN A 112 11.62 0.25 -5.90
N ASN A 113 11.83 0.56 -7.17
CA ASN A 113 13.15 0.47 -7.81
C ASN A 113 14.17 1.54 -7.34
N LYS A 114 13.74 2.52 -6.55
CA LYS A 114 14.66 3.44 -5.89
C LYS A 114 15.48 2.77 -4.79
N TRP A 115 14.92 1.75 -4.13
CA TRP A 115 15.57 1.02 -3.06
C TRP A 115 16.02 -0.36 -3.56
N MET A 116 17.31 -0.64 -3.45
CA MET A 116 17.93 -1.91 -3.87
C MET A 116 17.51 -2.39 -5.27
N ALA A 117 17.22 -1.46 -6.18
CA ALA A 117 16.69 -1.75 -7.52
C ALA A 117 15.44 -2.66 -7.49
N GLY A 118 14.56 -2.45 -6.54
CA GLY A 118 13.33 -3.24 -6.38
C GLY A 118 13.53 -4.66 -5.86
N ALA A 119 14.62 -4.95 -5.18
CA ALA A 119 14.86 -6.28 -4.64
C ALA A 119 13.74 -6.75 -3.71
N TRP A 120 13.49 -8.04 -3.73
CA TRP A 120 12.61 -8.67 -2.76
C TRP A 120 13.29 -8.74 -1.40
N ILE A 121 12.63 -8.21 -0.38
CA ILE A 121 13.09 -8.14 1.01
C ILE A 121 12.07 -8.77 1.95
N ALA A 122 12.47 -9.03 3.20
CA ALA A 122 11.69 -9.82 4.16
C ALA A 122 10.27 -9.29 4.44
N GLY A 123 10.05 -7.97 4.44
CA GLY A 123 8.74 -7.37 4.71
C GLY A 123 7.68 -7.52 3.61
N GLN A 124 8.09 -7.86 2.39
CA GLN A 124 7.20 -7.88 1.23
C GLN A 124 6.15 -9.01 1.20
N PRO A 125 6.46 -10.26 1.61
CA PRO A 125 5.54 -11.37 1.41
C PRO A 125 4.16 -11.12 1.99
N ASP A 126 4.06 -10.57 3.17
CA ASP A 126 2.78 -10.29 3.83
C ASP A 126 1.92 -9.28 3.04
N ASN A 127 2.53 -8.21 2.54
CA ASN A 127 1.81 -7.24 1.72
C ASN A 127 1.33 -7.87 0.42
N ASN A 128 2.21 -8.54 -0.31
CA ASN A 128 1.85 -9.21 -1.57
C ASN A 128 0.73 -10.23 -1.39
N LEU A 129 0.77 -11.02 -0.31
CA LEU A 129 -0.27 -12.00 -0.02
C LEU A 129 -1.62 -11.35 0.29
N ARG A 130 -1.64 -10.31 1.12
CA ARG A 130 -2.88 -9.58 1.46
C ARG A 130 -3.51 -8.96 0.23
N VAL A 131 -2.71 -8.38 -0.63
CA VAL A 131 -3.18 -7.71 -1.85
C VAL A 131 -3.72 -8.73 -2.85
N THR A 132 -3.08 -9.88 -3.01
CA THR A 132 -3.59 -10.97 -3.84
C THR A 132 -4.87 -11.60 -3.27
N ASP A 133 -5.00 -11.70 -1.94
CA ASP A 133 -6.26 -12.13 -1.31
C ASP A 133 -7.40 -11.15 -1.60
N ILE A 134 -7.14 -9.84 -1.58
CA ILE A 134 -8.13 -8.81 -1.93
C ILE A 134 -8.53 -8.94 -3.41
N ALA A 135 -7.56 -9.11 -4.31
CA ALA A 135 -7.84 -9.31 -5.73
C ALA A 135 -8.77 -10.51 -5.95
N LYS A 136 -8.48 -11.64 -5.30
CA LYS A 136 -9.30 -12.86 -5.36
C LYS A 136 -10.70 -12.64 -4.78
N LEU A 137 -10.79 -12.04 -3.58
CA LEU A 137 -12.06 -11.82 -2.88
C LEU A 137 -13.00 -10.90 -3.66
N LEU A 138 -12.45 -9.87 -4.29
CA LEU A 138 -13.23 -8.86 -5.02
C LEU A 138 -13.35 -9.16 -6.52
N HIS A 139 -12.78 -10.27 -7.00
CA HIS A 139 -12.72 -10.63 -8.42
C HIS A 139 -12.16 -9.49 -9.29
N LEU A 140 -11.07 -8.86 -8.82
CA LEU A 140 -10.39 -7.79 -9.53
C LEU A 140 -9.13 -8.28 -10.24
N PRO A 141 -8.83 -7.74 -11.44
CA PRO A 141 -7.55 -7.98 -12.08
C PRO A 141 -6.39 -7.54 -11.16
N LEU A 142 -5.33 -8.34 -11.15
CA LEU A 142 -4.08 -8.03 -10.46
C LEU A 142 -3.04 -7.54 -11.48
N VAL A 143 -2.51 -6.34 -11.24
CA VAL A 143 -1.48 -5.73 -12.09
C VAL A 143 -0.18 -5.63 -11.32
N TRP A 144 0.88 -6.22 -11.85
CA TRP A 144 2.22 -6.14 -11.28
C TRP A 144 3.10 -5.20 -12.11
N LEU A 145 3.64 -4.17 -11.46
CA LEU A 145 4.69 -3.32 -12.02
C LEU A 145 6.04 -3.85 -11.55
N VAL A 146 6.49 -4.91 -12.23
CA VAL A 146 7.74 -5.59 -11.87
C VAL A 146 8.93 -4.77 -12.37
N ASN A 147 9.76 -4.33 -11.44
CA ASN A 147 11.10 -3.84 -11.66
C ASN A 147 11.94 -4.33 -10.48
N CYS A 148 12.49 -5.52 -10.60
CA CYS A 148 13.06 -6.29 -9.50
C CYS A 148 14.43 -6.83 -9.88
N SER A 149 15.44 -6.55 -9.06
CA SER A 149 16.79 -7.08 -9.21
C SER A 149 16.98 -8.51 -8.70
N GLY A 150 15.94 -9.11 -8.14
CA GLY A 150 15.98 -10.43 -7.52
C GLY A 150 15.73 -10.37 -6.01
N VAL A 151 16.12 -11.43 -5.31
CA VAL A 151 15.94 -11.57 -3.86
C VAL A 151 17.20 -11.12 -3.12
N LYS A 152 17.04 -10.42 -1.99
CA LYS A 152 18.12 -10.13 -1.06
C LYS A 152 18.61 -11.45 -0.45
N LEU A 153 19.70 -11.99 -0.98
CA LEU A 153 20.19 -13.34 -0.68
C LEU A 153 20.31 -13.67 0.83
N PRO A 154 20.81 -12.76 1.69
CA PRO A 154 20.91 -13.04 3.12
C PRO A 154 19.56 -13.19 3.84
N GLU A 155 18.44 -12.79 3.20
CA GLU A 155 17.10 -12.81 3.79
C GLU A 155 16.20 -13.91 3.19
N GLN A 156 16.73 -14.78 2.34
CA GLN A 156 15.92 -15.82 1.66
C GLN A 156 15.12 -16.70 2.63
N GLU A 157 15.70 -17.09 3.73
CA GLU A 157 15.03 -17.92 4.74
C GLU A 157 13.79 -17.23 5.33
N LYS A 158 13.83 -15.90 5.49
CA LYS A 158 12.72 -15.11 6.01
C LYS A 158 11.62 -14.90 4.96
N MET A 159 12.00 -14.91 3.68
CA MET A 159 11.08 -14.63 2.58
C MET A 159 10.30 -15.85 2.10
N TYR A 160 10.99 -16.96 1.86
CA TYR A 160 10.38 -18.13 1.22
C TYR A 160 9.77 -19.13 2.18
N ALA A 161 10.30 -19.21 3.41
CA ALA A 161 9.84 -20.16 4.39
C ALA A 161 8.40 -19.87 4.83
N ASN A 162 7.64 -20.94 5.10
CA ASN A 162 6.28 -20.98 5.64
C ASN A 162 5.14 -20.66 4.65
N ARG A 163 3.90 -20.85 5.15
CA ARG A 163 2.65 -20.66 4.37
C ARG A 163 2.38 -19.22 3.92
N ARG A 164 3.02 -18.26 4.54
CA ARG A 164 2.92 -16.83 4.23
C ARG A 164 4.14 -16.32 3.49
N GLY A 165 5.07 -17.21 3.16
CA GLY A 165 6.26 -16.86 2.41
C GLY A 165 5.96 -16.57 0.94
N GLN A 166 6.87 -15.87 0.30
CA GLN A 166 6.75 -15.41 -1.08
C GLN A 166 6.59 -16.57 -2.09
N GLY A 167 7.06 -17.78 -1.75
CA GLY A 167 6.87 -18.96 -2.59
C GLY A 167 5.39 -19.30 -2.87
N THR A 168 4.47 -18.85 -2.03
CA THR A 168 3.02 -19.07 -2.24
C THR A 168 2.44 -18.19 -3.34
N CYS A 169 3.18 -17.21 -3.85
CA CYS A 169 2.70 -16.35 -4.94
C CYS A 169 2.40 -17.17 -6.22
N PHE A 170 3.18 -18.22 -6.49
CA PHE A 170 2.93 -19.11 -7.64
C PHE A 170 1.56 -19.77 -7.57
N PHE A 171 1.23 -20.34 -6.42
CA PHE A 171 -0.08 -20.94 -6.19
C PHE A 171 -1.21 -19.91 -6.31
N ARG A 172 -1.03 -18.73 -5.73
CA ARG A 172 -2.03 -17.65 -5.76
C ARG A 172 -2.27 -17.11 -7.15
N HIS A 173 -1.22 -17.00 -7.96
CA HIS A 173 -1.38 -16.59 -9.36
C HIS A 173 -2.19 -17.63 -10.14
N ALA A 174 -1.90 -18.91 -9.96
CA ALA A 174 -2.67 -19.97 -10.58
C ALA A 174 -4.16 -19.98 -10.14
N GLU A 175 -4.46 -19.58 -8.90
CA GLU A 175 -5.85 -19.40 -8.44
C GLU A 175 -6.55 -18.19 -9.08
N LEU A 176 -5.82 -17.12 -9.40
CA LEU A 176 -6.38 -15.92 -10.02
C LEU A 176 -6.63 -16.07 -11.54
N GLU A 177 -6.02 -17.08 -12.18
CA GLU A 177 -6.23 -17.39 -13.60
C GLU A 177 -7.51 -18.19 -13.85
N GLN A 178 -8.17 -18.72 -12.82
CA GLN A 178 -9.41 -19.50 -12.92
C GLN A 178 -10.64 -18.59 -12.86
#